data_90f4eac9087474ba881e29a8e02879fc
#
_entry.id   90f4eac9087474ba881e29a8e02879fc
#
_cell.length_a   1.000
_cell.length_b   1.000
_cell.length_c   1.000
_cell.angle_alpha   90.00
_cell.angle_beta   90.00
_cell.angle_gamma   90.00
#
_symmetry.space_group_name_H-M   'P 1'
#
loop_
_entity.id
_entity.type
_entity.pdbx_description
1 polymer ?
#
loop_
_entity_poly.entity_id
_entity_poly.type
_entity_poly.pdbx_seq_one_letter_code
_entity_poly.pdbx_strand_id
1 'polypeptide(L)'
;MTRKDKIKEIQKWAGTSPDGILGDKTIDAIWKKIQPTVSVEPDEQPNDSPVSAAYVSPAELVRKGMAKKILNMEDYKITGPESLRVTRLPSGDGGGTWEIAGICDGIEPKEFNLIKSMLDRGDREAAWDECLRYVLANTEPLVAKGVAGCYAIEFMLRDMTFNMGVAGTTKVVQRMLDIGIDGKWGKNTQAKWTHAIQSWDEMVVLDLLDRACRARYHSIVRANPVKEKFLTGWMNRCDARHAYALTLLSRK
;
A
#
# COMPACT_ATOMS: atom_id res chain seq x y z
N MET A 1 -1.35 24.88 21.02
CA MET A 1 -1.77 23.50 21.29
C MET A 1 -0.96 22.59 20.40
N THR A 2 -0.16 21.68 20.97
CA THR A 2 0.65 20.73 20.21
C THR A 2 -0.22 19.64 19.60
N ARG A 3 0.33 18.86 18.64
CA ARG A 3 -0.38 17.70 18.10
C ARG A 3 -0.71 16.67 19.19
N LYS A 4 0.21 16.47 20.15
CA LYS A 4 0.01 15.57 21.28
C LYS A 4 -1.16 16.03 22.17
N ASP A 5 -1.31 17.32 22.38
CA ASP A 5 -2.44 17.89 23.13
C ASP A 5 -3.77 17.64 22.41
N LYS A 6 -3.79 17.82 21.09
CA LYS A 6 -4.99 17.52 20.26
C LYS A 6 -5.39 16.05 20.35
N ILE A 7 -4.42 15.13 20.31
CA ILE A 7 -4.70 13.68 20.46
C ILE A 7 -5.27 13.39 21.84
N LYS A 8 -4.71 13.97 22.91
CA LYS A 8 -5.24 13.79 24.27
C LYS A 8 -6.68 14.28 24.41
N GLU A 9 -7.03 15.40 23.79
CA GLU A 9 -8.42 15.88 23.79
C GLU A 9 -9.36 14.93 23.04
N ILE A 10 -8.93 14.40 21.89
CA ILE A 10 -9.68 13.41 21.14
C ILE A 10 -9.85 12.10 21.97
N GLN A 11 -8.81 11.67 22.66
CA GLN A 11 -8.86 10.49 23.54
C GLN A 11 -9.83 10.69 24.71
N LYS A 12 -9.81 11.84 25.36
CA LYS A 12 -10.80 12.20 26.39
C LYS A 12 -12.22 12.17 25.84
N TRP A 13 -12.45 12.78 24.67
CA TRP A 13 -13.74 12.76 24.00
C TRP A 13 -14.16 11.33 23.63
N ALA A 14 -13.24 10.47 23.16
CA ALA A 14 -13.50 9.07 22.84
C ALA A 14 -13.66 8.17 24.07
N GLY A 15 -13.29 8.63 25.27
CA GLY A 15 -13.36 7.86 26.52
C GLY A 15 -12.20 6.85 26.69
N THR A 16 -11.04 7.17 26.08
CA THR A 16 -9.81 6.38 26.24
C THR A 16 -8.77 7.12 27.08
N SER A 17 -7.71 6.42 27.51
CA SER A 17 -6.63 7.01 28.29
C SER A 17 -5.93 8.11 27.50
N PRO A 18 -5.79 9.34 28.04
CA PRO A 18 -5.24 10.49 27.33
C PRO A 18 -3.69 10.50 27.35
N ASP A 19 -3.05 9.50 26.78
CA ASP A 19 -1.60 9.36 26.69
C ASP A 19 -0.98 10.20 25.54
N GLY A 20 -1.82 10.64 24.60
CA GLY A 20 -1.40 11.40 23.42
C GLY A 20 -0.86 10.51 22.29
N ILE A 21 -1.18 9.21 22.32
CA ILE A 21 -0.83 8.21 21.31
C ILE A 21 -2.11 7.78 20.59
N LEU A 22 -2.16 7.93 19.28
CA LEU A 22 -3.29 7.49 18.46
C LEU A 22 -3.15 6.00 18.12
N GLY A 23 -3.36 5.14 19.11
CA GLY A 23 -3.34 3.67 18.95
C GLY A 23 -4.72 3.10 18.62
N ASP A 24 -4.77 1.78 18.31
CA ASP A 24 -5.97 1.07 17.86
C ASP A 24 -7.16 1.25 18.83
N LYS A 25 -6.93 1.15 20.16
CA LYS A 25 -7.97 1.37 21.17
C LYS A 25 -8.60 2.76 21.08
N THR A 26 -7.80 3.79 20.75
CA THR A 26 -8.31 5.15 20.57
C THR A 26 -9.10 5.26 19.29
N ILE A 27 -8.62 4.66 18.21
CA ILE A 27 -9.30 4.64 16.91
C ILE A 27 -10.64 3.91 17.02
N ASP A 28 -10.67 2.75 17.66
CA ASP A 28 -11.91 1.98 17.88
C ASP A 28 -12.93 2.74 18.71
N ALA A 29 -12.47 3.44 19.76
CA ALA A 29 -13.34 4.24 20.62
C ALA A 29 -13.91 5.47 19.87
N ILE A 30 -13.10 6.14 19.05
CA ILE A 30 -13.55 7.21 18.17
C ILE A 30 -14.62 6.67 17.23
N TRP A 31 -14.33 5.54 16.57
CA TRP A 31 -15.23 4.92 15.62
C TRP A 31 -16.59 4.60 16.23
N LYS A 32 -16.61 3.99 17.43
CA LYS A 32 -17.87 3.72 18.16
C LYS A 32 -18.68 5.00 18.44
N LYS A 33 -18.02 6.13 18.68
CA LYS A 33 -18.71 7.40 18.99
C LYS A 33 -19.22 8.16 17.77
N ILE A 34 -18.63 7.96 16.60
CA ILE A 34 -19.08 8.61 15.35
C ILE A 34 -20.12 7.79 14.59
N GLN A 35 -20.38 6.54 15.02
CA GLN A 35 -21.48 5.74 14.48
C GLN A 35 -22.81 6.41 14.80
N PRO A 36 -23.73 6.57 13.83
CA PRO A 36 -25.08 6.99 14.15
C PRO A 36 -25.71 5.96 15.10
N THR A 37 -26.22 6.42 16.24
CA THR A 37 -27.02 5.60 17.16
C THR A 37 -28.31 5.22 16.44
N VAL A 38 -28.32 4.07 15.79
CA VAL A 38 -29.56 3.43 15.36
C VAL A 38 -30.13 2.77 16.60
N SER A 39 -31.10 3.40 17.23
CA SER A 39 -31.96 2.77 18.22
C SER A 39 -32.79 1.70 17.49
N VAL A 40 -32.42 0.44 17.68
CA VAL A 40 -33.23 -0.69 17.24
C VAL A 40 -34.28 -0.92 18.30
N GLU A 41 -35.51 -0.49 18.09
CA GLU A 41 -36.69 -1.07 18.76
C GLU A 41 -36.95 -2.44 18.16
N PRO A 42 -37.31 -3.44 18.98
CA PRO A 42 -37.58 -4.77 18.46
C PRO A 42 -39.07 -4.84 18.07
N ASP A 43 -39.40 -4.82 16.76
CA ASP A 43 -40.54 -5.55 16.28
C ASP A 43 -40.61 -5.70 14.74
N GLU A 44 -41.03 -6.92 14.37
CA GLU A 44 -41.66 -7.38 13.13
C GLU A 44 -40.82 -7.71 11.89
N GLN A 45 -41.16 -8.86 11.38
CA GLN A 45 -40.71 -9.82 10.37
C GLN A 45 -40.47 -9.28 8.92
N PRO A 46 -39.98 -10.15 8.02
CA PRO A 46 -38.94 -9.79 7.03
C PRO A 46 -39.56 -9.17 5.77
N ASN A 47 -39.00 -8.07 5.38
CA ASN A 47 -39.19 -7.58 4.02
C ASN A 47 -37.86 -7.05 3.48
N ASP A 48 -37.60 -7.29 2.21
CA ASP A 48 -36.42 -6.96 1.45
C ASP A 48 -35.72 -5.68 1.91
N SER A 49 -34.65 -5.82 2.70
CA SER A 49 -33.86 -4.69 3.16
C SER A 49 -32.65 -4.47 2.25
N PRO A 50 -32.28 -3.22 1.99
CA PRO A 50 -31.09 -2.91 1.18
C PRO A 50 -29.85 -3.46 1.86
N VAL A 51 -28.95 -4.00 1.05
CA VAL A 51 -27.65 -4.56 1.44
C VAL A 51 -27.00 -3.64 2.47
N SER A 52 -26.87 -4.12 3.69
CA SER A 52 -26.11 -3.48 4.77
C SER A 52 -24.74 -3.09 4.21
N ALA A 53 -24.40 -1.81 4.26
CA ALA A 53 -23.06 -1.36 3.93
C ALA A 53 -22.05 -2.16 4.77
N ALA A 54 -21.27 -3.02 4.14
CA ALA A 54 -20.34 -3.90 4.83
C ALA A 54 -19.37 -3.06 5.66
N TYR A 55 -19.23 -3.39 6.95
CA TYR A 55 -18.28 -2.74 7.85
C TYR A 55 -16.87 -2.88 7.28
N VAL A 56 -16.25 -1.75 6.93
CA VAL A 56 -14.86 -1.68 6.49
C VAL A 56 -13.98 -1.38 7.71
N SER A 57 -13.06 -2.27 8.05
CA SER A 57 -12.20 -2.08 9.21
C SER A 57 -11.23 -0.90 9.02
N PRO A 58 -10.78 -0.23 10.12
CA PRO A 58 -9.76 0.82 10.03
C PRO A 58 -8.49 0.39 9.32
N ALA A 59 -8.04 -0.85 9.53
CA ALA A 59 -6.89 -1.43 8.85
C ALA A 59 -7.11 -1.55 7.33
N GLU A 60 -8.31 -1.91 6.93
CA GLU A 60 -8.68 -1.99 5.50
C GLU A 60 -8.71 -0.60 4.84
N LEU A 61 -9.22 0.41 5.54
CA LEU A 61 -9.19 1.81 5.06
C LEU A 61 -7.75 2.29 4.86
N VAL A 62 -6.85 2.01 5.80
CA VAL A 62 -5.43 2.34 5.66
C VAL A 62 -4.83 1.64 4.43
N ARG A 63 -5.09 0.35 4.24
CA ARG A 63 -4.60 -0.40 3.09
C ARG A 63 -5.19 0.07 1.76
N LYS A 64 -6.47 0.41 1.69
CA LYS A 64 -7.07 1.08 0.52
C LYS A 64 -6.37 2.41 0.22
N GLY A 65 -6.03 3.18 1.24
CA GLY A 65 -5.22 4.40 1.12
C GLY A 65 -3.82 4.15 0.55
N MET A 66 -3.16 3.06 0.98
CA MET A 66 -1.87 2.63 0.42
C MET A 66 -2.00 2.27 -1.07
N ALA A 67 -3.00 1.45 -1.43
CA ALA A 67 -3.24 1.05 -2.81
C ALA A 67 -3.52 2.27 -3.72
N LYS A 68 -4.37 3.19 -3.27
CA LYS A 68 -4.62 4.47 -3.96
C LYS A 68 -3.33 5.27 -4.18
N LYS A 69 -2.46 5.34 -3.15
CA LYS A 69 -1.18 6.04 -3.27
C LYS A 69 -0.25 5.37 -4.27
N ILE A 70 -0.19 4.04 -4.30
CA ILE A 70 0.61 3.26 -5.26
C ILE A 70 0.15 3.54 -6.70
N LEU A 71 -1.16 3.49 -6.98
CA LEU A 71 -1.72 3.81 -8.30
C LEU A 71 -1.40 5.25 -8.73
N ASN A 72 -1.52 6.22 -7.80
CA ASN A 72 -1.15 7.62 -8.07
C ASN A 72 0.35 7.80 -8.33
N MET A 73 1.21 6.97 -7.74
CA MET A 73 2.65 7.00 -8.00
C MET A 73 3.02 6.33 -9.33
N GLU A 74 2.17 5.45 -9.85
CA GLU A 74 2.31 4.88 -11.20
C GLU A 74 1.97 5.93 -12.26
N ASP A 75 0.83 6.59 -12.10
CA ASP A 75 0.45 7.75 -12.91
C ASP A 75 -0.19 8.81 -11.99
N TYR A 76 0.51 9.94 -11.82
CA TYR A 76 0.06 11.05 -10.95
C TYR A 76 -1.34 11.60 -11.30
N LYS A 77 -1.83 11.34 -12.51
CA LYS A 77 -3.18 11.71 -12.95
C LYS A 77 -4.25 10.77 -12.42
N ILE A 78 -3.88 9.59 -11.91
CA ILE A 78 -4.83 8.63 -11.35
C ILE A 78 -5.07 8.99 -9.90
N THR A 79 -6.23 9.59 -9.64
CA THR A 79 -6.62 10.10 -8.32
C THR A 79 -7.91 9.48 -7.76
N GLY A 80 -8.66 8.77 -8.61
CA GLY A 80 -9.94 8.14 -8.26
C GLY A 80 -10.63 7.54 -9.48
N PRO A 81 -11.88 7.07 -9.34
CA PRO A 81 -12.63 6.35 -10.38
C PRO A 81 -12.69 7.11 -11.70
N GLU A 82 -12.98 8.42 -11.65
CA GLU A 82 -13.17 9.26 -12.84
C GLU A 82 -11.86 9.46 -13.64
N SER A 83 -10.72 9.24 -13.03
CA SER A 83 -9.41 9.38 -13.68
C SER A 83 -8.90 8.10 -14.33
N LEU A 84 -9.56 6.95 -14.12
CA LEU A 84 -9.19 5.69 -14.76
C LEU A 84 -9.36 5.78 -16.28
N ARG A 85 -8.37 5.28 -17.00
CA ARG A 85 -8.36 5.23 -18.45
C ARG A 85 -7.53 4.07 -18.97
N VAL A 86 -7.88 3.60 -20.16
CA VAL A 86 -7.03 2.68 -20.93
C VAL A 86 -5.96 3.51 -21.63
N THR A 87 -4.70 3.21 -21.38
CA THR A 87 -3.54 3.90 -21.95
C THR A 87 -2.75 2.93 -22.84
N ARG A 88 -2.28 3.42 -23.98
CA ARG A 88 -1.42 2.62 -24.86
C ARG A 88 0.01 2.65 -24.36
N LEU A 89 0.61 1.46 -24.20
CA LEU A 89 2.01 1.33 -23.84
C LEU A 89 2.93 1.71 -25.01
N PRO A 90 4.12 2.28 -24.72
CA PRO A 90 5.16 2.46 -25.73
C PRO A 90 5.58 1.12 -26.34
N SER A 91 5.90 1.12 -27.62
CA SER A 91 6.39 -0.09 -28.30
C SER A 91 7.68 -0.59 -27.63
N GLY A 92 7.72 -1.90 -27.32
CA GLY A 92 8.88 -2.54 -26.68
C GLY A 92 8.96 -2.36 -25.18
N ASP A 93 7.89 -1.87 -24.54
CA ASP A 93 7.82 -1.75 -23.07
C ASP A 93 7.83 -3.11 -22.35
N GLY A 94 7.37 -4.18 -23.01
CA GLY A 94 7.31 -5.54 -22.47
C GLY A 94 6.03 -5.87 -21.69
N GLY A 95 5.19 -4.86 -21.41
CA GLY A 95 3.92 -5.03 -20.70
C GLY A 95 2.73 -5.43 -21.57
N GLY A 96 2.91 -5.44 -22.91
CA GLY A 96 1.84 -5.69 -23.87
C GLY A 96 1.55 -4.46 -24.72
N THR A 97 0.26 -4.19 -24.97
CA THR A 97 -0.20 -3.07 -25.81
C THR A 97 -0.90 -1.99 -25.00
N TRP A 98 -1.63 -2.37 -23.97
CA TRP A 98 -2.49 -1.48 -23.20
C TRP A 98 -2.30 -1.68 -21.69
N GLU A 99 -2.54 -0.62 -20.95
CA GLU A 99 -2.55 -0.63 -19.50
C GLU A 99 -3.73 0.15 -18.91
N ILE A 100 -4.10 -0.18 -17.69
CA ILE A 100 -4.99 0.59 -16.82
C ILE A 100 -4.29 0.70 -15.47
N ALA A 101 -3.83 1.89 -15.11
CA ALA A 101 -3.18 2.15 -13.81
C ALA A 101 -2.00 1.18 -13.50
N GLY A 102 -1.15 0.90 -14.50
CA GLY A 102 -0.03 -0.02 -14.39
C GLY A 102 -0.39 -1.51 -14.51
N ILE A 103 -1.67 -1.86 -14.69
CA ILE A 103 -2.12 -3.22 -14.96
C ILE A 103 -2.12 -3.44 -16.47
N CYS A 104 -1.19 -4.27 -16.95
CA CYS A 104 -0.88 -4.41 -18.37
C CYS A 104 -1.54 -5.64 -19.00
N ASP A 105 -2.08 -5.50 -20.21
CA ASP A 105 -2.77 -6.58 -20.93
C ASP A 105 -1.87 -7.77 -21.28
N GLY A 106 -0.56 -7.55 -21.43
CA GLY A 106 0.41 -8.61 -21.73
C GLY A 106 0.95 -9.33 -20.51
N ILE A 107 0.78 -8.75 -19.30
CA ILE A 107 1.28 -9.35 -18.04
C ILE A 107 0.12 -9.89 -17.21
N GLU A 108 -0.97 -9.11 -17.06
CA GLU A 108 -2.14 -9.41 -16.24
C GLU A 108 -3.42 -9.39 -17.08
N PRO A 109 -3.53 -10.24 -18.12
CA PRO A 109 -4.63 -10.15 -19.10
C PRO A 109 -6.01 -10.36 -18.49
N LYS A 110 -6.14 -11.14 -17.42
CA LYS A 110 -7.43 -11.39 -16.74
C LYS A 110 -7.92 -10.14 -16.03
N GLU A 111 -7.06 -9.56 -15.20
CA GLU A 111 -7.34 -8.36 -14.41
C GLU A 111 -7.57 -7.16 -15.33
N PHE A 112 -6.70 -6.97 -16.33
CA PHE A 112 -6.88 -5.93 -17.33
C PHE A 112 -8.25 -6.02 -18.03
N ASN A 113 -8.62 -7.20 -18.54
CA ASN A 113 -9.90 -7.39 -19.24
C ASN A 113 -11.10 -7.21 -18.31
N LEU A 114 -11.01 -7.65 -17.05
CA LEU A 114 -12.05 -7.43 -16.04
C LEU A 114 -12.29 -5.93 -15.80
N ILE A 115 -11.23 -5.18 -15.50
CA ILE A 115 -11.30 -3.73 -15.23
C ILE A 115 -11.78 -2.99 -16.48
N LYS A 116 -11.22 -3.35 -17.65
CA LYS A 116 -11.65 -2.77 -18.92
C LYS A 116 -13.14 -2.97 -19.17
N SER A 117 -13.67 -4.18 -18.92
CA SER A 117 -15.09 -4.45 -19.11
C SER A 117 -16.00 -3.63 -18.19
N MET A 118 -15.54 -3.31 -16.98
CA MET A 118 -16.25 -2.40 -16.05
C MET A 118 -16.23 -0.97 -16.60
N LEU A 119 -15.08 -0.49 -17.06
CA LEU A 119 -14.97 0.85 -17.68
C LEU A 119 -15.83 0.99 -18.94
N ASP A 120 -15.86 -0.04 -19.79
CA ASP A 120 -16.68 -0.05 -21.02
C ASP A 120 -18.19 0.04 -20.73
N ARG A 121 -18.64 -0.46 -19.56
CA ARG A 121 -20.03 -0.35 -19.09
C ARG A 121 -20.31 0.95 -18.31
N GLY A 122 -19.28 1.78 -18.09
CA GLY A 122 -19.39 2.99 -17.27
C GLY A 122 -19.36 2.77 -15.76
N ASP A 123 -19.08 1.54 -15.31
CA ASP A 123 -19.01 1.17 -13.89
C ASP A 123 -17.64 1.51 -13.28
N ARG A 124 -17.37 2.81 -13.17
CA ARG A 124 -16.07 3.33 -12.80
C ARG A 124 -15.69 3.04 -11.35
N GLU A 125 -16.67 3.05 -10.44
CA GLU A 125 -16.43 2.75 -9.03
C GLU A 125 -16.01 1.27 -8.85
N ALA A 126 -16.69 0.33 -9.51
CA ALA A 126 -16.29 -1.07 -9.48
C ALA A 126 -14.91 -1.30 -10.13
N ALA A 127 -14.61 -0.60 -11.23
CA ALA A 127 -13.29 -0.64 -11.85
C ALA A 127 -12.20 -0.12 -10.91
N TRP A 128 -12.49 0.94 -10.16
CA TRP A 128 -11.58 1.50 -9.17
C TRP A 128 -11.34 0.55 -8.01
N ASP A 129 -12.40 0.02 -7.41
CA ASP A 129 -12.28 -0.96 -6.32
C ASP A 129 -11.51 -2.20 -6.76
N GLU A 130 -11.67 -2.65 -8.00
CA GLU A 130 -10.91 -3.77 -8.57
C GLU A 130 -9.42 -3.42 -8.73
N CYS A 131 -9.07 -2.20 -9.18
CA CYS A 131 -7.68 -1.75 -9.19
C CYS A 131 -7.06 -1.75 -7.79
N LEU A 132 -7.78 -1.25 -6.77
CA LEU A 132 -7.30 -1.26 -5.39
C LEU A 132 -7.13 -2.69 -4.87
N ARG A 133 -8.11 -3.56 -5.12
CA ARG A 133 -8.06 -4.98 -4.76
C ARG A 133 -6.86 -5.67 -5.39
N TYR A 134 -6.62 -5.44 -6.70
CA TYR A 134 -5.49 -6.00 -7.42
C TYR A 134 -4.15 -5.58 -6.80
N VAL A 135 -3.96 -4.28 -6.52
CA VAL A 135 -2.73 -3.78 -5.89
C VAL A 135 -2.47 -4.51 -4.57
N LEU A 136 -3.50 -4.62 -3.71
CA LEU A 136 -3.35 -5.28 -2.41
C LEU A 136 -3.05 -6.76 -2.54
N ALA A 137 -3.76 -7.48 -3.41
CA ALA A 137 -3.56 -8.92 -3.63
C ALA A 137 -2.18 -9.24 -4.24
N ASN A 138 -1.77 -8.49 -5.27
CA ASN A 138 -0.50 -8.69 -5.97
C ASN A 138 0.71 -8.44 -5.05
N THR A 139 0.58 -7.54 -4.08
CA THR A 139 1.66 -7.16 -3.15
C THR A 139 1.65 -7.92 -1.83
N GLU A 140 0.60 -8.70 -1.54
CA GLU A 140 0.43 -9.46 -0.30
C GLU A 140 1.55 -10.48 -0.01
N PRO A 141 2.14 -11.19 -1.00
CA PRO A 141 3.13 -12.23 -0.72
C PRO A 141 4.32 -11.81 0.13
N LEU A 142 4.73 -10.52 0.07
CA LEU A 142 5.81 -10.00 0.92
C LEU A 142 5.30 -9.41 2.23
N VAL A 143 4.12 -8.83 2.25
CA VAL A 143 3.48 -8.34 3.48
C VAL A 143 3.21 -9.49 4.45
N ALA A 144 2.76 -10.63 3.94
CA ALA A 144 2.55 -11.87 4.71
C ALA A 144 3.84 -12.42 5.36
N LYS A 145 5.03 -11.89 5.04
CA LYS A 145 6.30 -12.29 5.67
C LYS A 145 6.54 -11.66 7.06
N GLY A 146 5.59 -10.91 7.57
CA GLY A 146 5.62 -10.44 8.94
C GLY A 146 5.94 -8.96 9.09
N VAL A 147 4.99 -8.11 8.77
CA VAL A 147 5.03 -6.66 9.03
C VAL A 147 3.84 -6.21 9.88
N ALA A 148 3.23 -7.15 10.62
CA ALA A 148 1.99 -6.91 11.36
C ALA A 148 2.08 -5.65 12.23
N GLY A 149 1.17 -4.71 12.01
CA GLY A 149 1.09 -3.44 12.74
C GLY A 149 2.05 -2.34 12.29
N CYS A 150 3.00 -2.63 11.39
CA CYS A 150 3.97 -1.66 10.86
C CYS A 150 3.50 -1.13 9.49
N TYR A 151 2.48 -0.27 9.46
CA TYR A 151 1.90 0.22 8.21
C TYR A 151 2.88 0.95 7.30
N ALA A 152 3.85 1.66 7.86
CA ALA A 152 4.87 2.34 7.09
C ALA A 152 5.76 1.34 6.32
N ILE A 153 6.18 0.27 6.98
CA ILE A 153 6.97 -0.81 6.36
C ILE A 153 6.11 -1.60 5.37
N GLU A 154 4.84 -1.88 5.73
CA GLU A 154 3.89 -2.53 4.83
C GLU A 154 3.77 -1.76 3.51
N PHE A 155 3.58 -0.43 3.58
CA PHE A 155 3.50 0.40 2.39
C PHE A 155 4.79 0.37 1.54
N MET A 156 5.96 0.45 2.18
CA MET A 156 7.25 0.35 1.49
C MET A 156 7.36 -0.95 0.70
N LEU A 157 7.01 -2.09 1.32
CA LEU A 157 7.04 -3.39 0.66
C LEU A 157 6.01 -3.49 -0.48
N ARG A 158 4.79 -2.97 -0.27
CA ARG A 158 3.74 -2.98 -1.30
C ARG A 158 4.16 -2.18 -2.53
N ASP A 159 4.62 -0.93 -2.35
CA ASP A 159 5.04 -0.11 -3.49
C ASP A 159 6.24 -0.71 -4.23
N MET A 160 7.25 -1.19 -3.50
CA MET A 160 8.39 -1.85 -4.13
C MET A 160 7.97 -3.12 -4.88
N THR A 161 7.03 -3.90 -4.32
CA THR A 161 6.55 -5.14 -4.96
C THR A 161 5.74 -4.84 -6.22
N PHE A 162 4.89 -3.83 -6.18
CA PHE A 162 4.15 -3.38 -7.35
C PHE A 162 5.08 -2.94 -8.48
N ASN A 163 6.13 -2.17 -8.15
CA ASN A 163 7.05 -1.60 -9.12
C ASN A 163 8.10 -2.58 -9.69
N MET A 164 8.60 -3.50 -8.86
CA MET A 164 9.73 -4.36 -9.27
C MET A 164 9.52 -5.86 -9.02
N GLY A 165 8.32 -6.25 -8.63
CA GLY A 165 7.94 -7.63 -8.34
C GLY A 165 8.53 -8.18 -7.03
N VAL A 166 8.04 -9.36 -6.64
CA VAL A 166 8.46 -10.06 -5.40
C VAL A 166 9.97 -10.28 -5.35
N ALA A 167 10.56 -10.81 -6.43
CA ALA A 167 12.00 -11.08 -6.48
C ALA A 167 12.85 -9.80 -6.41
N GLY A 168 12.38 -8.72 -7.04
CA GLY A 168 13.04 -7.42 -6.99
C GLY A 168 13.08 -6.84 -5.58
N THR A 169 11.94 -6.85 -4.90
CA THR A 169 11.78 -6.38 -3.53
C THR A 169 12.54 -7.26 -2.53
N THR A 170 12.52 -8.58 -2.73
CA THR A 170 13.34 -9.50 -1.92
C THR A 170 14.84 -9.13 -2.00
N LYS A 171 15.35 -8.78 -3.18
CA LYS A 171 16.75 -8.32 -3.31
C LYS A 171 17.02 -7.01 -2.55
N VAL A 172 16.04 -6.10 -2.46
CA VAL A 172 16.16 -4.89 -1.65
C VAL A 172 16.24 -5.25 -0.16
N VAL A 173 15.35 -6.12 0.31
CA VAL A 173 15.34 -6.59 1.71
C VAL A 173 16.64 -7.31 2.04
N GLN A 174 17.11 -8.20 1.19
CA GLN A 174 18.39 -8.91 1.38
C GLN A 174 19.58 -7.96 1.45
N ARG A 175 19.60 -6.91 0.63
CA ARG A 175 20.63 -5.85 0.69
C ARG A 175 20.55 -5.07 2.00
N MET A 176 19.35 -4.70 2.46
CA MET A 176 19.15 -4.04 3.75
C MET A 176 19.67 -4.88 4.91
N LEU A 177 19.46 -6.21 4.85
CA LEU A 177 19.85 -7.16 5.89
C LEU A 177 21.35 -7.57 5.81
N ASP A 178 22.07 -7.06 4.83
CA ASP A 178 23.46 -7.41 4.55
C ASP A 178 23.70 -8.93 4.43
N ILE A 179 22.89 -9.59 3.60
CA ILE A 179 22.97 -11.03 3.30
C ILE A 179 23.09 -11.28 1.80
N GLY A 180 23.34 -12.53 1.40
CA GLY A 180 23.42 -12.93 -0.01
C GLY A 180 22.16 -12.51 -0.79
N ILE A 181 22.36 -11.84 -1.94
CA ILE A 181 21.30 -11.22 -2.74
C ILE A 181 20.93 -12.12 -3.92
N ASP A 182 20.06 -13.10 -3.70
CA ASP A 182 19.59 -14.03 -4.74
C ASP A 182 18.14 -13.74 -5.22
N GLY A 183 17.39 -12.91 -4.48
CA GLY A 183 15.99 -12.59 -4.76
C GLY A 183 15.00 -13.68 -4.38
N LYS A 184 15.43 -14.69 -3.60
CA LYS A 184 14.58 -15.76 -3.08
C LYS A 184 14.35 -15.54 -1.58
N TRP A 185 13.09 -15.55 -1.17
CA TRP A 185 12.75 -15.40 0.26
C TRP A 185 12.87 -16.75 0.97
N GLY A 186 14.10 -17.13 1.32
CA GLY A 186 14.41 -18.37 2.04
C GLY A 186 14.43 -18.21 3.56
N LYS A 187 14.74 -19.31 4.28
CA LYS A 187 14.78 -19.35 5.75
C LYS A 187 15.68 -18.29 6.36
N ASN A 188 16.88 -18.07 5.78
CA ASN A 188 17.83 -17.08 6.26
C ASN A 188 17.28 -15.66 6.13
N THR A 189 16.70 -15.31 4.96
CA THR A 189 16.05 -14.01 4.75
C THR A 189 14.91 -13.81 5.76
N GLN A 190 14.05 -14.82 5.94
CA GLN A 190 12.95 -14.76 6.92
C GLN A 190 13.44 -14.54 8.35
N ALA A 191 14.44 -15.29 8.81
CA ALA A 191 14.95 -15.16 10.18
C ALA A 191 15.54 -13.77 10.44
N LYS A 192 16.37 -13.25 9.51
CA LYS A 192 16.96 -11.92 9.62
C LYS A 192 15.92 -10.81 9.54
N TRP A 193 14.93 -10.96 8.66
CA TRP A 193 13.80 -10.03 8.53
C TRP A 193 12.96 -9.97 9.81
N THR A 194 12.58 -11.14 10.35
CA THR A 194 11.82 -11.22 11.61
C THR A 194 12.57 -10.53 12.74
N HIS A 195 13.88 -10.78 12.85
CA HIS A 195 14.72 -10.10 13.84
C HIS A 195 14.73 -8.57 13.66
N ALA A 196 14.89 -8.10 12.43
CA ALA A 196 14.89 -6.66 12.13
C ALA A 196 13.57 -5.99 12.51
N ILE A 197 12.42 -6.58 12.13
CA ILE A 197 11.09 -6.04 12.44
C ILE A 197 10.80 -6.03 13.94
N GLN A 198 11.29 -7.01 14.69
CA GLN A 198 11.05 -7.12 16.12
C GLN A 198 12.00 -6.29 16.99
N SER A 199 13.22 -6.03 16.50
CA SER A 199 14.32 -5.50 17.34
C SER A 199 14.77 -4.11 16.92
N TRP A 200 14.55 -3.68 15.68
CA TRP A 200 14.99 -2.38 15.19
C TRP A 200 13.84 -1.36 15.29
N ASP A 201 14.21 -0.10 15.43
CA ASP A 201 13.26 1.00 15.33
C ASP A 201 12.65 1.05 13.92
N GLU A 202 11.34 1.32 13.83
CA GLU A 202 10.61 1.32 12.56
C GLU A 202 11.19 2.33 11.57
N MET A 203 11.62 3.50 12.06
CA MET A 203 12.27 4.54 11.24
C MET A 203 13.60 4.04 10.67
N VAL A 204 14.39 3.31 11.47
CA VAL A 204 15.66 2.72 11.01
C VAL A 204 15.40 1.71 9.89
N VAL A 205 14.38 0.86 10.03
CA VAL A 205 14.02 -0.10 8.97
C VAL A 205 13.60 0.63 7.70
N LEU A 206 12.79 1.69 7.81
CA LEU A 206 12.37 2.50 6.66
C LEU A 206 13.56 3.12 5.92
N ASP A 207 14.45 3.78 6.64
CA ASP A 207 15.64 4.42 6.07
C ASP A 207 16.56 3.41 5.38
N LEU A 208 16.77 2.25 5.99
CA LEU A 208 17.59 1.20 5.42
C LEU A 208 16.95 0.57 4.18
N LEU A 209 15.63 0.37 4.16
CA LEU A 209 14.89 -0.09 2.98
C LEU A 209 15.01 0.91 1.83
N ASP A 210 14.84 2.21 2.11
CA ASP A 210 14.96 3.25 1.08
C ASP A 210 16.37 3.31 0.50
N ARG A 211 17.41 3.32 1.36
CA ARG A 211 18.82 3.28 0.91
C ARG A 211 19.13 2.04 0.07
N ALA A 212 18.65 0.88 0.49
CA ALA A 212 18.85 -0.37 -0.23
C ALA A 212 18.14 -0.37 -1.60
N CYS A 213 16.95 0.24 -1.68
CA CYS A 213 16.21 0.38 -2.92
C CYS A 213 16.94 1.31 -3.91
N ARG A 214 17.38 2.49 -3.46
CA ARG A 214 18.18 3.42 -4.28
C ARG A 214 19.46 2.76 -4.78
N ALA A 215 20.19 2.07 -3.89
CA ALA A 215 21.40 1.33 -4.27
C ALA A 215 21.12 0.24 -5.33
N ARG A 216 19.93 -0.40 -5.28
CA ARG A 216 19.51 -1.34 -6.31
C ARG A 216 19.32 -0.65 -7.67
N TYR A 217 18.63 0.49 -7.74
CA TYR A 217 18.42 1.21 -8.99
C TYR A 217 19.75 1.66 -9.60
N HIS A 218 20.66 2.21 -8.80
CA HIS A 218 22.01 2.52 -9.26
C HIS A 218 22.78 1.28 -9.76
N SER A 219 22.57 0.11 -9.13
CA SER A 219 23.18 -1.14 -9.60
C SER A 219 22.63 -1.58 -10.96
N ILE A 220 21.32 -1.36 -11.21
CA ILE A 220 20.68 -1.65 -12.50
C ILE A 220 21.27 -0.76 -13.60
N VAL A 221 21.44 0.53 -13.35
CA VAL A 221 22.04 1.46 -14.31
C VAL A 221 23.50 1.11 -14.59
N ARG A 222 24.31 0.80 -13.55
CA ARG A 222 25.69 0.35 -13.74
C ARG A 222 25.80 -0.91 -14.60
N ALA A 223 24.87 -1.86 -14.43
CA ALA A 223 24.84 -3.09 -15.23
C ALA A 223 24.30 -2.86 -16.66
N ASN A 224 23.43 -1.86 -16.84
CA ASN A 224 22.85 -1.52 -18.13
C ASN A 224 22.67 0.02 -18.24
N PRO A 225 23.64 0.76 -18.79
CA PRO A 225 23.60 2.22 -18.90
C PRO A 225 22.40 2.78 -19.70
N VAL A 226 21.81 2.00 -20.61
CA VAL A 226 20.58 2.39 -21.33
C VAL A 226 19.42 2.67 -20.38
N LYS A 227 19.44 2.11 -19.18
CA LYS A 227 18.44 2.34 -18.13
C LYS A 227 18.61 3.68 -17.39
N GLU A 228 19.67 4.42 -17.62
CA GLU A 228 19.94 5.72 -16.95
C GLU A 228 18.78 6.71 -17.14
N LYS A 229 18.15 6.70 -18.31
CA LYS A 229 16.97 7.54 -18.59
C LYS A 229 15.80 7.37 -17.61
N PHE A 230 15.73 6.26 -16.89
CA PHE A 230 14.71 5.99 -15.89
C PHE A 230 15.12 6.38 -14.46
N LEU A 231 16.41 6.64 -14.23
CA LEU A 231 16.94 6.80 -12.86
C LEU A 231 16.27 7.95 -12.12
N THR A 232 16.08 9.09 -12.76
CA THR A 232 15.40 10.25 -12.15
C THR A 232 13.98 9.89 -11.70
N GLY A 233 13.21 9.20 -12.55
CA GLY A 233 11.87 8.73 -12.19
C GLY A 233 11.88 7.77 -11.01
N TRP A 234 12.84 6.84 -10.98
CA TRP A 234 13.00 5.90 -9.86
C TRP A 234 13.38 6.61 -8.54
N MET A 235 14.25 7.62 -8.61
CA MET A 235 14.61 8.42 -7.41
C MET A 235 13.41 9.22 -6.91
N ASN A 236 12.68 9.89 -7.79
CA ASN A 236 11.44 10.61 -7.43
C ASN A 236 10.39 9.66 -6.79
N ARG A 237 10.26 8.43 -7.30
CA ARG A 237 9.38 7.42 -6.68
C ARG A 237 9.89 7.02 -5.28
N CYS A 238 11.20 6.86 -5.09
CA CYS A 238 11.77 6.61 -3.76
C CYS A 238 11.43 7.75 -2.79
N ASP A 239 11.59 9.02 -3.20
CA ASP A 239 11.27 10.18 -2.38
C ASP A 239 9.77 10.20 -2.01
N ALA A 240 8.89 10.01 -2.98
CA ALA A 240 7.44 10.01 -2.76
C ALA A 240 6.99 8.85 -1.87
N ARG A 241 7.55 7.65 -2.06
CA ARG A 241 7.31 6.47 -1.22
C ARG A 241 7.73 6.70 0.22
N HIS A 242 8.98 7.15 0.43
CA HIS A 242 9.51 7.41 1.76
C HIS A 242 8.69 8.49 2.49
N ALA A 243 8.39 9.59 1.81
CA ALA A 243 7.57 10.67 2.37
C ALA A 243 6.17 10.18 2.80
N TYR A 244 5.52 9.33 2.00
CA TYR A 244 4.21 8.78 2.38
C TYR A 244 4.33 7.77 3.52
N ALA A 245 5.35 6.89 3.49
CA ALA A 245 5.60 5.94 4.58
C ALA A 245 5.76 6.64 5.93
N LEU A 246 6.47 7.78 5.97
CA LEU A 246 6.59 8.59 7.20
C LEU A 246 5.24 9.07 7.77
N THR A 247 4.22 9.24 6.94
CA THR A 247 2.87 9.60 7.43
C THR A 247 2.15 8.43 8.10
N LEU A 248 2.58 7.19 7.82
CA LEU A 248 2.00 5.95 8.33
C LEU A 248 2.75 5.39 9.55
N LEU A 249 3.87 6.02 9.95
CA LEU A 249 4.62 5.57 11.12
C LEU A 249 3.73 5.44 12.35
N SER A 250 3.78 4.28 12.97
CA SER A 250 3.20 4.06 14.29
C SER A 250 3.99 4.89 15.29
N ARG A 251 3.38 5.93 15.83
CA ARG A 251 4.02 6.71 16.91
C ARG A 251 3.87 5.94 18.21
N LYS A 252 4.96 5.28 18.59
CA LYS A 252 5.09 4.72 19.95
C LYS A 252 5.08 5.80 21.00
#